data_263d7b609e78558bed23d55abd415c6f
#
_entry.id   263d7b609e78558bed23d55abd415c6f
#
_cell.length_a   1.000
_cell.length_b   1.000
_cell.length_c   1.000
_cell.angle_alpha   90.00
_cell.angle_beta   90.00
_cell.angle_gamma   90.00
#
_symmetry.space_group_name_H-M   'P 1'
#
loop_
_entity.id
_entity.type
_entity.pdbx_description
1 polymer ?
#
loop_
_entity_poly.entity_id
_entity_poly.type
_entity_poly.pdbx_seq_one_letter_code
_entity_poly.pdbx_strand_id
1 'polypeptide(L)'
;MTKILLEAAGLQTFYGKSHILDGVSLQVREGELVTLLGRNGAGKTTTLRSLVGLTPPREGKVTLNGQDVTRLPSFRIAQAGLGYVPEGRKIFPTLTVEENLKVPIDRPGPWNIPRIYQLFPRLQERRMNKGRQLSGGEQEMLAISRALLLNPQVLLLDEPSQGLAPIIVQHVFNIVASMRNEGIAVLLVEQNVRAAVAIADRAYVLDDGKIVYEGAAADFAADEERVRALAGASAESWDMEEIVSGVH
;
A
#
# COMPACT_ATOMS: atom_id res chain seq x y z
N MET A 1 -20.69 -9.73 -9.38
CA MET A 1 -20.00 -8.53 -8.82
C MET A 1 -18.96 -9.01 -7.83
N THR A 2 -17.73 -8.57 -7.95
CA THR A 2 -16.62 -8.93 -7.03
C THR A 2 -16.91 -8.33 -5.64
N LYS A 3 -16.62 -9.09 -4.58
CA LYS A 3 -16.90 -8.69 -3.19
C LYS A 3 -16.07 -7.47 -2.79
N ILE A 4 -16.69 -6.46 -2.16
CA ILE A 4 -15.98 -5.34 -1.54
C ILE A 4 -15.37 -5.85 -0.22
N LEU A 5 -14.04 -5.75 -0.08
CA LEU A 5 -13.33 -6.12 1.13
C LEU A 5 -13.09 -4.93 2.05
N LEU A 6 -12.71 -3.77 1.49
CA LEU A 6 -12.47 -2.54 2.24
C LEU A 6 -13.31 -1.42 1.63
N GLU A 7 -13.99 -0.66 2.48
CA GLU A 7 -14.76 0.51 2.07
C GLU A 7 -14.56 1.65 3.06
N ALA A 8 -14.31 2.82 2.52
CA ALA A 8 -14.41 4.10 3.22
C ALA A 8 -15.61 4.86 2.67
N ALA A 9 -16.44 5.42 3.51
CA ALA A 9 -17.60 6.20 3.13
C ALA A 9 -17.63 7.53 3.88
N GLY A 10 -17.41 8.63 3.15
CA GLY A 10 -17.52 10.01 3.63
C GLY A 10 -16.59 10.36 4.79
N LEU A 11 -15.31 9.93 4.75
CA LEU A 11 -14.37 10.17 5.85
C LEU A 11 -14.09 11.64 6.06
N GLN A 12 -14.33 12.13 7.29
CA GLN A 12 -13.95 13.46 7.76
C GLN A 12 -12.84 13.30 8.82
N THR A 13 -11.58 13.56 8.42
CA THR A 13 -10.43 13.34 9.31
C THR A 13 -9.69 14.63 9.60
N PHE A 14 -9.29 14.77 10.86
CA PHE A 14 -8.67 16.00 11.38
C PHE A 14 -7.41 15.71 12.17
N TYR A 15 -6.42 16.61 12.09
CA TYR A 15 -5.34 16.74 13.07
C TYR A 15 -5.58 18.01 13.89
N GLY A 16 -6.03 17.82 15.15
CA GLY A 16 -6.47 18.94 15.97
C GLY A 16 -7.61 19.70 15.31
N LYS A 17 -7.36 20.95 14.88
CA LYS A 17 -8.33 21.79 14.15
C LYS A 17 -8.20 21.70 12.62
N SER A 18 -7.10 21.16 12.11
CA SER A 18 -6.85 21.08 10.69
C SER A 18 -7.67 19.95 10.07
N HIS A 19 -8.56 20.28 9.15
CA HIS A 19 -9.36 19.37 8.38
C HIS A 19 -8.52 18.84 7.21
N ILE A 20 -8.25 17.54 7.17
CA ILE A 20 -7.36 16.93 6.18
C ILE A 20 -8.11 16.11 5.15
N LEU A 21 -9.13 15.34 5.58
CA LEU A 21 -9.99 14.61 4.67
C LEU A 21 -11.41 15.14 4.75
N ASP A 22 -11.95 15.51 3.59
CA ASP A 22 -13.27 16.12 3.46
C ASP A 22 -14.16 15.24 2.58
N GLY A 23 -14.81 14.25 3.21
CA GLY A 23 -15.78 13.37 2.57
C GLY A 23 -15.15 12.26 1.72
N VAL A 24 -13.92 11.82 2.02
CA VAL A 24 -13.22 10.80 1.24
C VAL A 24 -13.98 9.48 1.26
N SER A 25 -14.28 8.97 0.05
CA SER A 25 -14.93 7.68 -0.17
C SER A 25 -14.11 6.87 -1.17
N LEU A 26 -13.83 5.60 -0.85
CA LEU A 26 -13.14 4.67 -1.73
C LEU A 26 -13.52 3.23 -1.39
N GLN A 27 -13.30 2.32 -2.33
CA GLN A 27 -13.54 0.89 -2.17
C GLN A 27 -12.39 0.08 -2.75
N VAL A 28 -12.08 -1.06 -2.13
CA VAL A 28 -11.15 -2.06 -2.66
C VAL A 28 -11.87 -3.41 -2.66
N ARG A 29 -11.87 -4.09 -3.81
CA ARG A 29 -12.55 -5.37 -4.01
C ARG A 29 -11.56 -6.53 -3.89
N GLU A 30 -12.10 -7.72 -3.71
CA GLU A 30 -11.30 -8.95 -3.67
C GLU A 30 -10.47 -9.12 -4.94
N GLY A 31 -9.15 -9.38 -4.77
CA GLY A 31 -8.21 -9.53 -5.87
C GLY A 31 -7.98 -8.27 -6.71
N GLU A 32 -8.38 -7.10 -6.22
CA GLU A 32 -8.20 -5.81 -6.91
C GLU A 32 -6.95 -5.09 -6.38
N LEU A 33 -6.16 -4.52 -7.29
CA LEU A 33 -5.13 -3.55 -6.99
C LEU A 33 -5.62 -2.16 -7.34
N VAL A 34 -5.83 -1.35 -6.30
CA VAL A 34 -6.29 0.05 -6.41
C VAL A 34 -5.14 0.97 -6.05
N THR A 35 -4.92 2.03 -6.83
CA THR A 35 -3.97 3.07 -6.46
C THR A 35 -4.69 4.35 -6.01
N LEU A 36 -4.17 4.97 -4.95
CA LEU A 36 -4.57 6.29 -4.48
C LEU A 36 -3.45 7.29 -4.79
N LEU A 37 -3.68 8.11 -5.79
CA LEU A 37 -2.75 9.11 -6.30
C LEU A 37 -3.07 10.50 -5.72
N GLY A 38 -2.11 11.40 -5.78
CA GLY A 38 -2.27 12.80 -5.33
C GLY A 38 -0.94 13.44 -4.99
N ARG A 39 -0.92 14.76 -4.96
CA ARG A 39 0.26 15.55 -4.61
C ARG A 39 0.65 15.34 -3.13
N ASN A 40 1.87 15.77 -2.78
CA ASN A 40 2.28 15.80 -1.38
C ASN A 40 1.36 16.73 -0.58
N GLY A 41 0.92 16.25 0.59
CA GLY A 41 -0.04 16.97 1.41
C GLY A 41 -1.51 16.80 1.04
N ALA A 42 -1.86 16.11 -0.05
CA ALA A 42 -3.26 15.91 -0.46
C ALA A 42 -4.09 15.07 0.54
N GLY A 43 -3.44 14.34 1.47
CA GLY A 43 -4.14 13.54 2.47
C GLY A 43 -3.99 12.01 2.29
N LYS A 44 -3.14 11.53 1.38
CA LYS A 44 -2.98 10.10 1.07
C LYS A 44 -2.63 9.25 2.30
N THR A 45 -1.53 9.57 2.99
CA THR A 45 -1.13 8.88 4.24
C THR A 45 -2.20 9.02 5.33
N THR A 46 -2.89 10.17 5.40
CA THR A 46 -4.00 10.38 6.35
C THR A 46 -5.17 9.44 6.03
N THR A 47 -5.46 9.21 4.75
CA THR A 47 -6.47 8.23 4.33
C THR A 47 -6.10 6.83 4.83
N LEU A 48 -4.87 6.35 4.57
CA LEU A 48 -4.41 5.04 5.06
C LEU A 48 -4.46 4.97 6.59
N ARG A 49 -4.00 6.01 7.29
CA ARG A 49 -4.04 6.06 8.77
C ARG A 49 -5.47 6.05 9.32
N SER A 50 -6.43 6.62 8.60
CA SER A 50 -7.84 6.55 8.98
C SER A 50 -8.39 5.14 8.83
N LEU A 51 -8.05 4.45 7.72
CA LEU A 51 -8.47 3.09 7.44
C LEU A 51 -7.94 2.08 8.48
N VAL A 52 -6.71 2.27 8.96
CA VAL A 52 -6.09 1.38 9.96
C VAL A 52 -6.33 1.79 11.41
N GLY A 53 -7.14 2.83 11.65
CA GLY A 53 -7.49 3.27 13.01
C GLY A 53 -6.37 3.99 13.77
N LEU A 54 -5.30 4.44 13.08
CA LEU A 54 -4.23 5.26 13.68
C LEU A 54 -4.63 6.74 13.80
N THR A 55 -5.53 7.20 12.93
CA THR A 55 -6.13 8.54 12.97
C THR A 55 -7.63 8.38 12.64
N PRO A 56 -8.46 7.90 13.57
CA PRO A 56 -9.85 7.61 13.30
C PRO A 56 -10.59 8.86 12.79
N PRO A 57 -11.43 8.74 11.74
CA PRO A 57 -12.20 9.86 11.22
C PRO A 57 -13.22 10.33 12.27
N ARG A 58 -13.52 11.63 12.29
CA ARG A 58 -14.58 12.19 13.17
C ARG A 58 -15.95 11.76 12.69
N GLU A 59 -16.15 11.77 11.37
CA GLU A 59 -17.40 11.39 10.69
C GLU A 59 -17.06 10.46 9.53
N GLY A 60 -18.06 9.75 9.02
CA GLY A 60 -17.90 8.72 8.00
C GLY A 60 -17.69 7.33 8.60
N LYS A 61 -17.47 6.37 7.72
CA LYS A 61 -17.45 4.96 8.09
C LYS A 61 -16.34 4.22 7.36
N VAL A 62 -15.68 3.28 8.06
CA VAL A 62 -14.76 2.29 7.47
C VAL A 62 -15.33 0.91 7.72
N THR A 63 -15.50 0.13 6.64
CA THR A 63 -15.90 -1.27 6.74
C THR A 63 -14.83 -2.18 6.16
N LEU A 64 -14.60 -3.31 6.84
CA LEU A 64 -13.70 -4.38 6.40
C LEU A 64 -14.50 -5.68 6.37
N ASN A 65 -14.62 -6.31 5.20
CA ASN A 65 -15.47 -7.50 4.99
C ASN A 65 -16.94 -7.29 5.43
N GLY A 66 -17.47 -6.07 5.24
CA GLY A 66 -18.82 -5.71 5.67
C GLY A 66 -18.96 -5.40 7.16
N GLN A 67 -17.92 -5.58 7.96
CA GLN A 67 -17.91 -5.24 9.38
C GLN A 67 -17.45 -3.79 9.58
N ASP A 68 -18.17 -3.03 10.39
CA ASP A 68 -17.76 -1.68 10.79
C ASP A 68 -16.52 -1.75 11.70
N VAL A 69 -15.42 -1.14 11.25
CA VAL A 69 -14.16 -1.09 11.98
C VAL A 69 -13.76 0.34 12.37
N THR A 70 -14.60 1.33 12.11
CA THR A 70 -14.31 2.78 12.21
C THR A 70 -13.71 3.18 13.56
N ARG A 71 -14.18 2.59 14.64
CA ARG A 71 -13.76 2.92 16.01
C ARG A 71 -12.94 1.82 16.70
N LEU A 72 -12.59 0.79 15.95
CA LEU A 72 -11.75 -0.27 16.50
C LEU A 72 -10.29 0.21 16.62
N PRO A 73 -9.57 -0.23 17.66
CA PRO A 73 -8.13 0.03 17.74
C PRO A 73 -7.38 -0.69 16.62
N SER A 74 -6.27 -0.12 16.14
CA SER A 74 -5.51 -0.60 14.98
C SER A 74 -5.15 -2.08 15.04
N PHE A 75 -4.81 -2.61 16.21
CA PHE A 75 -4.49 -4.04 16.35
C PHE A 75 -5.70 -4.95 16.08
N ARG A 76 -6.93 -4.50 16.40
CA ARG A 76 -8.16 -5.24 16.06
C ARG A 76 -8.47 -5.21 14.57
N ILE A 77 -8.20 -4.07 13.93
CA ILE A 77 -8.34 -3.93 12.47
C ILE A 77 -7.33 -4.84 11.76
N ALA A 78 -6.08 -4.88 12.25
CA ALA A 78 -5.08 -5.82 11.74
C ALA A 78 -5.52 -7.29 11.94
N GLN A 79 -6.09 -7.62 13.12
CA GLN A 79 -6.65 -8.94 13.39
C GLN A 79 -7.85 -9.28 12.48
N ALA A 80 -8.60 -8.30 12.02
CA ALA A 80 -9.71 -8.49 11.08
C ALA A 80 -9.24 -8.74 9.62
N GLY A 81 -7.93 -8.63 9.34
CA GLY A 81 -7.35 -8.97 8.04
C GLY A 81 -6.85 -7.78 7.22
N LEU A 82 -6.58 -6.62 7.85
CA LEU A 82 -5.99 -5.45 7.18
C LEU A 82 -4.49 -5.36 7.50
N GLY A 83 -3.64 -5.59 6.51
CA GLY A 83 -2.19 -5.36 6.60
C GLY A 83 -1.86 -3.90 6.25
N TYR A 84 -0.82 -3.33 6.88
CA TYR A 84 -0.36 -1.98 6.60
C TYR A 84 1.15 -1.88 6.62
N VAL A 85 1.73 -1.37 5.54
CA VAL A 85 3.13 -1.00 5.41
C VAL A 85 3.21 0.51 5.34
N PRO A 86 3.60 1.20 6.43
CA PRO A 86 3.70 2.65 6.45
C PRO A 86 4.97 3.13 5.75
N GLU A 87 4.95 4.36 5.26
CA GLU A 87 6.10 5.07 4.74
C GLU A 87 7.31 4.99 5.68
N GLY A 88 8.51 4.89 5.10
CA GLY A 88 9.78 4.90 5.84
C GLY A 88 10.14 3.54 6.46
N ARG A 89 9.68 2.44 5.85
CA ARG A 89 10.15 1.06 6.07
C ARG A 89 10.02 0.51 7.49
N LYS A 90 9.48 1.14 8.43
CA LYS A 90 9.25 0.86 9.89
C LYS A 90 9.63 -0.57 10.38
N ILE A 91 10.85 -1.02 10.07
CA ILE A 91 11.43 -2.27 10.58
C ILE A 91 12.10 -2.04 11.94
N PHE A 92 12.47 -3.11 12.64
CA PHE A 92 13.27 -3.04 13.87
C PHE A 92 14.77 -3.09 13.50
N PRO A 93 15.50 -1.96 13.54
CA PRO A 93 16.84 -1.87 13.00
C PRO A 93 17.89 -2.67 13.81
N THR A 94 17.61 -2.95 15.07
CA THR A 94 18.49 -3.70 15.97
C THR A 94 18.24 -5.21 15.97
N LEU A 95 17.08 -5.64 15.52
CA LEU A 95 16.75 -7.05 15.35
C LEU A 95 17.30 -7.59 14.03
N THR A 96 17.61 -8.87 13.98
CA THR A 96 17.94 -9.57 12.74
C THR A 96 16.72 -9.65 11.81
N VAL A 97 16.94 -9.99 10.54
CA VAL A 97 15.84 -10.27 9.60
C VAL A 97 14.91 -11.32 10.15
N GLU A 98 15.46 -12.44 10.63
CA GLU A 98 14.66 -13.54 11.17
C GLU A 98 13.86 -13.13 12.41
N GLU A 99 14.46 -12.35 13.31
CA GLU A 99 13.74 -11.80 14.47
C GLU A 99 12.65 -10.82 14.05
N ASN A 100 12.91 -9.94 13.07
CA ASN A 100 11.89 -9.05 12.50
C ASN A 100 10.69 -9.83 11.97
N LEU A 101 10.92 -10.95 11.26
CA LEU A 101 9.86 -11.79 10.70
C LEU A 101 9.08 -12.57 11.79
N LYS A 102 9.66 -12.77 12.97
CA LYS A 102 8.99 -13.42 14.11
C LYS A 102 8.18 -12.46 14.99
N VAL A 103 8.30 -11.13 14.78
CA VAL A 103 7.53 -10.13 15.56
C VAL A 103 6.02 -10.17 15.29
N PRO A 104 5.54 -10.31 14.03
CA PRO A 104 4.11 -10.45 13.78
C PRO A 104 3.52 -11.65 14.53
N ILE A 105 2.27 -11.48 15.01
CA ILE A 105 1.54 -12.58 15.63
C ILE A 105 1.34 -13.68 14.59
N ASP A 106 1.72 -14.91 14.94
CA ASP A 106 1.50 -16.07 14.08
C ASP A 106 0.00 -16.27 13.83
N ARG A 107 -0.39 -16.24 12.56
CA ARG A 107 -1.77 -16.41 12.13
C ARG A 107 -1.84 -17.54 11.11
N PRO A 108 -2.82 -18.44 11.24
CA PRO A 108 -3.05 -19.46 10.24
C PRO A 108 -3.27 -18.85 8.86
N GLY A 109 -2.57 -19.38 7.85
CA GLY A 109 -2.75 -18.93 6.49
C GLY A 109 -1.57 -19.33 5.59
N PRO A 110 -1.64 -18.95 4.30
CA PRO A 110 -0.63 -19.34 3.33
C PRO A 110 0.72 -18.63 3.55
N TRP A 111 0.74 -17.46 4.19
CA TRP A 111 1.95 -16.68 4.41
C TRP A 111 2.64 -17.10 5.70
N ASN A 112 3.82 -17.69 5.55
CA ASN A 112 4.71 -18.13 6.63
C ASN A 112 6.15 -17.78 6.27
N ILE A 113 7.08 -17.90 7.22
CA ILE A 113 8.49 -17.53 7.00
C ILE A 113 9.14 -18.28 5.83
N PRO A 114 8.95 -19.59 5.64
CA PRO A 114 9.45 -20.29 4.45
C PRO A 114 8.95 -19.68 3.14
N ARG A 115 7.67 -19.33 3.04
CA ARG A 115 7.11 -18.69 1.85
C ARG A 115 7.66 -17.28 1.64
N ILE A 116 7.87 -16.52 2.70
CA ILE A 116 8.54 -15.20 2.62
C ILE A 116 9.94 -15.36 2.03
N TYR A 117 10.69 -16.36 2.45
CA TYR A 117 12.04 -16.60 1.92
C TYR A 117 12.03 -17.07 0.45
N GLN A 118 10.98 -17.78 0.01
CA GLN A 118 10.79 -18.12 -1.41
C GLN A 118 10.50 -16.85 -2.24
N LEU A 119 9.67 -15.94 -1.72
CA LEU A 119 9.35 -14.68 -2.40
C LEU A 119 10.52 -13.69 -2.39
N PHE A 120 11.30 -13.68 -1.30
CA PHE A 120 12.41 -12.77 -1.07
C PHE A 120 13.69 -13.54 -0.69
N PRO A 121 14.37 -14.22 -1.66
CA PRO A 121 15.57 -15.02 -1.35
C PRO A 121 16.69 -14.22 -0.69
N ARG A 122 16.81 -12.92 -1.01
CA ARG A 122 17.76 -12.01 -0.38
C ARG A 122 17.57 -11.87 1.13
N LEU A 123 16.33 -11.91 1.61
CA LEU A 123 16.06 -11.88 3.05
C LEU A 123 16.54 -13.17 3.73
N GLN A 124 16.43 -14.32 3.04
CA GLN A 124 16.95 -15.59 3.54
C GLN A 124 18.48 -15.56 3.65
N GLU A 125 19.18 -15.08 2.61
CA GLU A 125 20.63 -14.93 2.61
C GLU A 125 21.11 -14.03 3.76
N ARG A 126 20.31 -13.00 4.06
CA ARG A 126 20.60 -11.98 5.09
C ARG A 126 19.91 -12.26 6.43
N ARG A 127 19.36 -13.46 6.67
CA ARG A 127 18.50 -13.75 7.82
C ARG A 127 19.11 -13.39 9.19
N MET A 128 20.46 -13.50 9.31
CA MET A 128 21.22 -13.17 10.53
C MET A 128 21.71 -11.73 10.57
N ASN A 129 21.57 -10.94 9.49
CA ASN A 129 21.92 -9.53 9.47
C ASN A 129 20.87 -8.72 10.24
N LYS A 130 21.31 -7.68 10.94
CA LYS A 130 20.44 -6.72 11.61
C LYS A 130 19.74 -5.83 10.56
N GLY A 131 18.51 -5.37 10.85
CA GLY A 131 17.74 -4.52 9.94
C GLY A 131 18.52 -3.28 9.46
N ARG A 132 19.33 -2.66 10.32
CA ARG A 132 20.19 -1.51 9.94
C ARG A 132 21.31 -1.84 8.94
N GLN A 133 21.62 -3.12 8.72
CA GLN A 133 22.65 -3.58 7.79
C GLN A 133 22.10 -3.90 6.40
N LEU A 134 20.78 -3.80 6.24
CA LEU A 134 20.09 -4.03 4.98
C LEU A 134 20.11 -2.77 4.10
N SER A 135 20.14 -2.97 2.78
CA SER A 135 19.87 -1.91 1.82
C SER A 135 18.44 -1.39 1.96
N GLY A 136 18.15 -0.21 1.39
CA GLY A 136 16.79 0.36 1.42
C GLY A 136 15.73 -0.58 0.83
N GLY A 137 16.04 -1.25 -0.29
CA GLY A 137 15.14 -2.22 -0.91
C GLY A 137 14.93 -3.47 -0.06
N GLU A 138 15.99 -4.01 0.55
CA GLU A 138 15.88 -5.14 1.47
C GLU A 138 15.05 -4.79 2.72
N GLN A 139 15.16 -3.55 3.21
CA GLN A 139 14.32 -3.05 4.32
C GLN A 139 12.85 -2.95 3.93
N GLU A 140 12.56 -2.50 2.70
CA GLU A 140 11.19 -2.45 2.17
C GLU A 140 10.61 -3.84 2.01
N MET A 141 11.37 -4.79 1.41
CA MET A 141 10.96 -6.19 1.31
C MET A 141 10.69 -6.80 2.68
N LEU A 142 11.49 -6.46 3.70
CA LEU A 142 11.28 -6.92 5.08
C LEU A 142 10.01 -6.31 5.69
N ALA A 143 9.72 -5.03 5.43
CA ALA A 143 8.50 -4.37 5.91
C ALA A 143 7.24 -5.01 5.28
N ILE A 144 7.24 -5.23 3.96
CA ILE A 144 6.16 -5.93 3.24
C ILE A 144 6.00 -7.37 3.79
N SER A 145 7.11 -8.10 3.97
CA SER A 145 7.08 -9.47 4.51
C SER A 145 6.40 -9.55 5.88
N ARG A 146 6.66 -8.59 6.75
CA ARG A 146 6.05 -8.53 8.09
C ARG A 146 4.54 -8.31 8.01
N ALA A 147 4.07 -7.51 7.05
CA ALA A 147 2.64 -7.32 6.83
C ALA A 147 1.99 -8.57 6.23
N LEU A 148 2.65 -9.27 5.30
CA LEU A 148 2.17 -10.52 4.71
C LEU A 148 2.04 -11.64 5.75
N LEU A 149 2.96 -11.73 6.72
CA LEU A 149 2.89 -12.73 7.80
C LEU A 149 1.66 -12.59 8.71
N LEU A 150 0.95 -11.45 8.65
CA LEU A 150 -0.36 -11.31 9.29
C LEU A 150 -1.48 -12.01 8.49
N ASN A 151 -1.17 -12.61 7.34
CA ASN A 151 -2.14 -13.23 6.44
C ASN A 151 -3.32 -12.28 6.13
N PRO A 152 -3.05 -11.08 5.58
CA PRO A 152 -4.07 -10.07 5.36
C PRO A 152 -4.94 -10.43 4.14
N GLN A 153 -6.19 -10.00 4.16
CA GLN A 153 -7.07 -10.03 2.99
C GLN A 153 -6.94 -8.75 2.15
N VAL A 154 -6.60 -7.64 2.84
CA VAL A 154 -6.31 -6.36 2.21
C VAL A 154 -4.96 -5.85 2.71
N LEU A 155 -4.09 -5.43 1.81
CA LEU A 155 -2.78 -4.86 2.10
C LEU A 155 -2.75 -3.38 1.69
N LEU A 156 -2.44 -2.51 2.64
CA LEU A 156 -2.22 -1.08 2.41
C LEU A 156 -0.72 -0.81 2.34
N LEU A 157 -0.27 -0.13 1.28
CA LEU A 157 1.12 0.23 1.05
C LEU A 157 1.23 1.75 0.90
N ASP A 158 2.08 2.38 1.72
CA ASP A 158 2.27 3.83 1.76
C ASP A 158 3.64 4.19 1.19
N GLU A 159 3.68 4.58 -0.09
CA GLU A 159 4.86 5.00 -0.85
C GLU A 159 6.05 3.99 -0.78
N PRO A 160 5.83 2.70 -1.11
CA PRO A 160 6.86 1.67 -0.97
C PRO A 160 8.05 1.87 -1.92
N SER A 161 7.92 2.69 -2.96
CA SER A 161 9.02 2.99 -3.90
C SER A 161 9.94 4.12 -3.44
N GLN A 162 9.56 4.87 -2.40
CA GLN A 162 10.23 6.10 -2.02
C GLN A 162 11.70 5.89 -1.65
N GLY A 163 12.60 6.64 -2.31
CA GLY A 163 14.05 6.60 -2.05
C GLY A 163 14.71 5.28 -2.40
N LEU A 164 14.12 4.51 -3.33
CA LEU A 164 14.70 3.29 -3.88
C LEU A 164 15.30 3.54 -5.27
N ALA A 165 16.34 2.76 -5.61
CA ALA A 165 16.89 2.77 -6.96
C ALA A 165 15.87 2.17 -7.96
N PRO A 166 15.84 2.62 -9.23
CA PRO A 166 14.87 2.21 -10.24
C PRO A 166 14.65 0.71 -10.36
N ILE A 167 15.71 -0.06 -10.44
CA ILE A 167 15.64 -1.53 -10.54
C ILE A 167 14.96 -2.17 -9.33
N ILE A 168 15.11 -1.58 -8.14
CA ILE A 168 14.46 -2.07 -6.93
C ILE A 168 12.99 -1.67 -6.92
N VAL A 169 12.65 -0.46 -7.39
CA VAL A 169 11.26 -0.01 -7.56
C VAL A 169 10.50 -1.01 -8.42
N GLN A 170 11.04 -1.36 -9.59
CA GLN A 170 10.42 -2.33 -10.48
C GLN A 170 10.20 -3.68 -9.79
N HIS A 171 11.19 -4.16 -9.05
CA HIS A 171 11.07 -5.42 -8.31
C HIS A 171 9.95 -5.35 -7.25
N VAL A 172 9.86 -4.27 -6.49
CA VAL A 172 8.78 -4.04 -5.50
C VAL A 172 7.41 -4.01 -6.20
N PHE A 173 7.27 -3.28 -7.31
CA PHE A 173 6.01 -3.21 -8.05
C PHE A 173 5.57 -4.56 -8.63
N ASN A 174 6.51 -5.36 -9.15
CA ASN A 174 6.22 -6.72 -9.63
C ASN A 174 5.67 -7.60 -8.50
N ILE A 175 6.26 -7.50 -7.30
CA ILE A 175 5.78 -8.22 -6.13
C ILE A 175 4.38 -7.73 -5.72
N VAL A 176 4.17 -6.42 -5.67
CA VAL A 176 2.85 -5.82 -5.35
C VAL A 176 1.79 -6.29 -6.36
N ALA A 177 2.11 -6.26 -7.65
CA ALA A 177 1.22 -6.76 -8.70
C ALA A 177 0.89 -8.26 -8.53
N SER A 178 1.86 -9.07 -8.08
CA SER A 178 1.63 -10.51 -7.86
C SER A 178 0.70 -10.81 -6.68
N MET A 179 0.52 -9.89 -5.73
CA MET A 179 -0.33 -10.08 -4.55
C MET A 179 -1.79 -10.37 -4.93
N ARG A 180 -2.31 -9.76 -6.00
CA ARG A 180 -3.66 -10.06 -6.49
C ARG A 180 -3.83 -11.51 -6.94
N ASN A 181 -2.79 -12.13 -7.52
CA ASN A 181 -2.81 -13.54 -7.92
C ASN A 181 -2.86 -14.48 -6.70
N GLU A 182 -2.46 -13.95 -5.55
CA GLU A 182 -2.53 -14.60 -4.24
C GLU A 182 -3.86 -14.34 -3.50
N GLY A 183 -4.80 -13.65 -4.16
CA GLY A 183 -6.11 -13.29 -3.58
C GLY A 183 -6.07 -12.13 -2.58
N ILE A 184 -4.94 -11.41 -2.47
CA ILE A 184 -4.81 -10.23 -1.61
C ILE A 184 -5.26 -9.00 -2.40
N ALA A 185 -6.24 -8.26 -1.86
CA ALA A 185 -6.57 -6.95 -2.37
C ALA A 185 -5.54 -5.92 -1.92
N VAL A 186 -5.17 -4.97 -2.78
CA VAL A 186 -4.13 -3.98 -2.47
C VAL A 186 -4.66 -2.57 -2.65
N LEU A 187 -4.39 -1.69 -1.67
CA LEU A 187 -4.48 -0.25 -1.84
C LEU A 187 -3.07 0.34 -1.78
N LEU A 188 -2.59 0.80 -2.91
CA LEU A 188 -1.26 1.36 -3.10
C LEU A 188 -1.34 2.89 -3.13
N VAL A 189 -0.66 3.55 -2.20
CA VAL A 189 -0.40 4.99 -2.26
C VAL A 189 0.98 5.20 -2.86
N GLU A 190 1.06 6.03 -3.91
CA GLU A 190 2.32 6.30 -4.59
C GLU A 190 2.42 7.74 -5.11
N GLN A 191 3.66 8.22 -5.23
CA GLN A 191 4.00 9.47 -5.92
C GLN A 191 4.37 9.21 -7.39
N ASN A 192 4.93 8.04 -7.70
CA ASN A 192 5.23 7.65 -9.06
C ASN A 192 3.94 7.22 -9.77
N VAL A 193 3.23 8.22 -10.31
CA VAL A 193 1.91 8.04 -10.94
C VAL A 193 1.97 7.00 -12.04
N ARG A 194 2.97 7.07 -12.94
CA ARG A 194 3.07 6.17 -14.09
C ARG A 194 3.27 4.72 -13.67
N ALA A 195 4.19 4.48 -12.74
CA ALA A 195 4.45 3.15 -12.26
C ALA A 195 3.26 2.56 -11.50
N ALA A 196 2.55 3.37 -10.70
CA ALA A 196 1.38 2.93 -9.96
C ALA A 196 0.21 2.54 -10.88
N VAL A 197 -0.12 3.37 -11.89
CA VAL A 197 -1.21 3.06 -12.83
C VAL A 197 -0.90 1.89 -13.75
N ALA A 198 0.38 1.63 -14.04
CA ALA A 198 0.79 0.50 -14.88
C ALA A 198 0.44 -0.87 -14.27
N ILE A 199 0.35 -0.97 -12.95
CA ILE A 199 0.04 -2.22 -12.25
C ILE A 199 -1.37 -2.25 -11.62
N ALA A 200 -2.04 -1.10 -11.52
CA ALA A 200 -3.34 -0.98 -10.88
C ALA A 200 -4.51 -1.31 -11.83
N ASP A 201 -5.57 -1.87 -11.27
CA ASP A 201 -6.83 -2.08 -11.97
C ASP A 201 -7.67 -0.79 -11.97
N ARG A 202 -7.65 -0.05 -10.85
CA ARG A 202 -8.42 1.17 -10.66
C ARG A 202 -7.61 2.24 -9.93
N ALA A 203 -7.88 3.50 -10.25
CA ALA A 203 -7.23 4.64 -9.65
C ALA A 203 -8.24 5.60 -8.99
N TYR A 204 -7.86 6.10 -7.82
CA TYR A 204 -8.43 7.28 -7.20
C TYR A 204 -7.40 8.40 -7.22
N VAL A 205 -7.86 9.63 -7.39
CA VAL A 205 -7.04 10.83 -7.23
C VAL A 205 -7.57 11.65 -6.08
N LEU A 206 -6.69 11.93 -5.13
CA LEU A 206 -6.95 12.77 -3.97
C LEU A 206 -6.30 14.14 -4.19
N ASP A 207 -7.08 15.20 -4.06
CA ASP A 207 -6.60 16.57 -4.08
C ASP A 207 -7.30 17.37 -2.97
N ASP A 208 -6.49 18.08 -2.17
CA ASP A 208 -6.95 18.88 -1.02
C ASP A 208 -8.02 18.14 -0.17
N GLY A 209 -7.73 16.88 0.18
CA GLY A 209 -8.58 16.06 1.04
C GLY A 209 -9.84 15.51 0.39
N LYS A 210 -10.04 15.63 -0.93
CA LYS A 210 -11.22 15.16 -1.67
C LYS A 210 -10.83 14.22 -2.80
N ILE A 211 -11.67 13.21 -3.07
CA ILE A 211 -11.54 12.41 -4.28
C ILE A 211 -12.05 13.24 -5.47
N VAL A 212 -11.14 13.53 -6.40
CA VAL A 212 -11.43 14.30 -7.63
C VAL A 212 -11.52 13.41 -8.88
N TYR A 213 -11.08 12.16 -8.78
CA TYR A 213 -11.21 11.16 -9.84
C TYR A 213 -11.36 9.76 -9.23
N GLU A 214 -12.20 8.96 -9.86
CA GLU A 214 -12.34 7.51 -9.67
C GLU A 214 -12.59 6.86 -11.03
N GLY A 215 -11.83 5.83 -11.38
CA GLY A 215 -12.02 5.13 -12.65
C GLY A 215 -11.01 4.01 -12.86
N ALA A 216 -11.07 3.36 -14.04
CA ALA A 216 -10.06 2.39 -14.41
C ALA A 216 -8.68 3.05 -14.50
N ALA A 217 -7.64 2.35 -14.04
CA ALA A 217 -6.27 2.87 -14.07
C ALA A 217 -5.79 3.08 -15.52
N ALA A 218 -6.23 2.23 -16.45
CA ALA A 218 -5.92 2.35 -17.88
C ALA A 218 -6.52 3.64 -18.49
N ASP A 219 -7.76 3.99 -18.13
CA ASP A 219 -8.40 5.22 -18.62
C ASP A 219 -7.69 6.46 -18.07
N PHE A 220 -7.26 6.39 -16.80
CA PHE A 220 -6.46 7.45 -16.20
C PHE A 220 -5.10 7.60 -16.89
N ALA A 221 -4.42 6.49 -17.18
CA ALA A 221 -3.12 6.47 -17.85
C ALA A 221 -3.18 7.04 -19.28
N ALA A 222 -4.32 6.90 -19.98
CA ALA A 222 -4.55 7.43 -21.32
C ALA A 222 -4.73 8.97 -21.34
N ASP A 223 -5.07 9.58 -20.19
CA ASP A 223 -5.20 11.04 -20.04
C ASP A 223 -3.85 11.67 -19.64
N GLU A 224 -2.99 11.90 -20.63
CA GLU A 224 -1.64 12.44 -20.38
C GLU A 224 -1.65 13.79 -19.66
N GLU A 225 -2.67 14.62 -19.86
CA GLU A 225 -2.77 15.92 -19.21
C GLU A 225 -2.98 15.75 -17.71
N ARG A 226 -3.87 14.84 -17.29
CA ARG A 226 -4.08 14.50 -15.88
C ARG A 226 -2.85 13.86 -15.25
N VAL A 227 -2.21 12.93 -15.95
CA VAL A 227 -0.98 12.29 -15.47
C VAL A 227 0.10 13.34 -15.22
N ARG A 228 0.32 14.28 -16.16
CA ARG A 228 1.29 15.38 -16.02
C ARG A 228 0.92 16.33 -14.88
N ALA A 229 -0.35 16.68 -14.73
CA ALA A 229 -0.82 17.56 -13.66
C ALA A 229 -0.53 17.01 -12.26
N LEU A 230 -0.57 15.68 -12.09
CA LEU A 230 -0.27 15.02 -10.81
C LEU A 230 1.22 14.72 -10.62
N ALA A 231 1.92 14.32 -11.68
CA ALA A 231 3.34 13.97 -11.61
C ALA A 231 4.22 15.22 -11.33
N GLY A 232 3.72 16.44 -11.61
CA GLY A 232 4.48 17.67 -11.45
C GLY A 232 5.66 17.77 -12.43
N ALA A 233 6.55 18.77 -12.21
CA ALA A 233 7.73 19.00 -13.06
C ALA A 233 8.85 17.94 -12.89
N SER A 234 8.68 16.97 -12.00
CA SER A 234 9.64 15.89 -11.73
C SER A 234 9.37 14.60 -12.51
N ALA A 235 8.65 14.68 -13.64
CA ALA A 235 8.47 13.55 -14.53
C ALA A 235 9.79 13.22 -15.24
N GLU A 236 10.75 12.63 -14.52
CA GLU A 236 11.84 11.89 -15.14
C GLU A 236 11.23 10.75 -15.96
N SER A 237 11.63 10.68 -17.22
CA SER A 237 11.18 9.71 -18.21
C SER A 237 11.61 8.29 -17.80
N TRP A 238 10.73 7.58 -17.14
CA TRP A 238 10.85 6.14 -17.00
C TRP A 238 10.26 5.51 -18.25
N ASP A 239 11.07 4.72 -18.96
CA ASP A 239 10.63 4.05 -20.19
C ASP A 239 9.57 2.99 -19.83
N MET A 240 8.34 3.17 -20.31
CA MET A 240 7.18 2.30 -20.03
C MET A 240 7.36 0.89 -20.61
N GLU A 241 8.22 0.69 -21.61
CA GLU A 241 8.45 -0.62 -22.23
C GLU A 241 9.14 -1.61 -21.29
N GLU A 242 9.99 -1.14 -20.36
CA GLU A 242 10.66 -2.01 -19.38
C GLU A 242 9.74 -2.50 -18.24
N ILE A 243 8.70 -1.75 -17.88
CA ILE A 243 7.80 -2.10 -16.78
C ILE A 243 6.82 -3.20 -17.19
N VAL A 244 6.36 -3.21 -18.45
CA VAL A 244 5.34 -4.14 -18.96
C VAL A 244 5.95 -5.49 -19.40
N SER A 245 7.21 -5.51 -19.81
CA SER A 245 7.87 -6.73 -20.31
C SER A 245 8.23 -7.78 -19.23
N GLY A 246 8.13 -7.42 -17.96
CA GLY A 246 8.43 -8.32 -16.82
C GLY A 246 7.25 -9.08 -16.22
N VAL A 247 6.05 -9.00 -16.82
CA VAL A 247 4.80 -9.59 -16.28
C VAL A 247 4.36 -10.84 -17.06
N HIS A 248 5.30 -11.59 -17.63
CA HIS A 248 4.99 -12.89 -18.25
C HIS A 248 5.68 -14.04 -17.52
#